data_c52ea98fad6870bd79b06e9424685216
#
_entry.id   c52ea98fad6870bd79b06e9424685216
#
_cell.length_a   1.000
_cell.length_b   1.000
_cell.length_c   1.000
_cell.angle_alpha   90.00
_cell.angle_beta   90.00
_cell.angle_gamma   90.00
#
_symmetry.space_group_name_H-M   'P 1'
#
loop_
_entity.id
_entity.type
_entity.pdbx_description
1 polymer ?
#
loop_
_entity_poly.entity_id
_entity_poly.type
_entity_poly.pdbx_seq_one_letter_code
_entity_poly.pdbx_strand_id
1 'polypeptide(L)'
;MSKLFKIPLILEPQKEGGWTVTSPVLPELITEVDDLQQIDEIVRDAMNAVIELYKDTGKEFPSGLIAEGQKSPVWFESLIFAGR
;
A
#
# COMPACT_ATOMS: atom_id res chain seq x y z
N MET A 1 15.14 8.06 -6.28
CA MET A 1 15.32 6.69 -5.76
C MET A 1 14.11 6.23 -5.00
N SER A 2 13.69 5.00 -5.26
CA SER A 2 12.57 4.41 -4.54
C SER A 2 13.00 3.90 -3.18
N LYS A 3 12.05 3.91 -2.24
CA LYS A 3 12.22 3.24 -0.96
C LYS A 3 11.30 2.04 -0.90
N LEU A 4 11.66 1.05 -0.12
CA LEU A 4 10.84 -0.14 0.07
C LEU A 4 9.96 0.06 1.30
N PHE A 5 8.64 -0.06 1.09
CA PHE A 5 7.67 0.05 2.16
C PHE A 5 6.96 -1.28 2.37
N LYS A 6 6.62 -1.56 3.60
CA LYS A 6 5.78 -2.68 3.99
C LYS A 6 4.45 -2.12 4.48
N ILE A 7 3.42 -2.23 3.67
CA ILE A 7 2.13 -1.59 3.94
C ILE A 7 1.05 -2.64 4.11
N PRO A 8 0.40 -2.73 5.27
CA PRO A 8 -0.77 -3.59 5.41
C PRO A 8 -1.94 -2.97 4.65
N LEU A 9 -2.67 -3.81 3.95
CA LEU A 9 -3.81 -3.36 3.14
C LEU A 9 -5.05 -4.15 3.51
N ILE A 10 -6.20 -3.47 3.46
CA ILE A 10 -7.51 -4.08 3.60
C ILE A 10 -8.17 -4.00 2.23
N LEU A 11 -8.60 -5.15 1.73
CA LEU A 11 -9.26 -5.25 0.43
C LEU A 11 -10.69 -5.62 0.65
N GLU A 12 -11.61 -4.73 0.30
CA GLU A 12 -13.04 -4.96 0.48
C GLU A 12 -13.74 -5.00 -0.88
N PRO A 13 -14.47 -6.10 -1.18
CA PRO A 13 -15.17 -6.18 -2.44
C PRO A 13 -16.32 -5.18 -2.50
N GLN A 14 -16.50 -4.54 -3.66
CA GLN A 14 -17.59 -3.62 -3.91
C GLN A 14 -18.77 -4.36 -4.56
N LYS A 15 -19.99 -3.89 -4.27
CA LYS A 15 -21.19 -4.51 -4.82
C LYS A 15 -21.21 -4.54 -6.35
N GLU A 16 -20.69 -3.49 -6.96
CA GLU A 16 -20.72 -3.32 -8.40
C GLU A 16 -19.47 -3.86 -9.11
N GLY A 17 -18.65 -4.57 -8.37
CA GLY A 17 -17.37 -5.09 -8.88
C GLY A 17 -16.20 -4.26 -8.42
N GLY A 18 -15.02 -4.86 -8.49
CA GLY A 18 -13.83 -4.20 -8.02
C GLY A 18 -13.67 -4.27 -6.51
N TRP A 19 -12.66 -3.57 -6.01
CA TRP A 19 -12.25 -3.63 -4.61
C TRP A 19 -11.86 -2.25 -4.12
N THR A 20 -12.27 -1.91 -2.90
CA THR A 20 -11.72 -0.76 -2.19
C THR A 20 -10.48 -1.21 -1.46
N VAL A 21 -9.43 -0.40 -1.54
CA VAL A 21 -8.14 -0.69 -0.92
C VAL A 21 -7.84 0.41 0.08
N THR A 22 -7.67 0.02 1.34
CA THR A 22 -7.32 0.97 2.41
C THR A 22 -6.18 0.40 3.24
N SER A 23 -5.63 1.22 4.13
CA SER A 23 -4.61 0.76 5.06
C SER A 23 -4.99 1.15 6.50
N PRO A 24 -4.87 0.21 7.45
CA PRO A 24 -5.16 0.55 8.84
C PRO A 24 -4.13 1.48 9.47
N VAL A 25 -2.96 1.64 8.85
CA VAL A 25 -1.87 2.46 9.40
C VAL A 25 -1.66 3.76 8.63
N LEU A 26 -2.26 3.89 7.45
CA LEU A 26 -2.18 5.11 6.64
C LEU A 26 -3.60 5.50 6.23
N PRO A 27 -4.28 6.32 7.04
CA PRO A 27 -5.68 6.68 6.73
C PRO A 27 -5.83 7.46 5.42
N GLU A 28 -4.76 8.07 4.93
CA GLU A 28 -4.78 8.77 3.64
C GLU A 28 -4.70 7.83 2.44
N LEU A 29 -4.31 6.57 2.66
CA LEU A 29 -4.22 5.60 1.57
C LEU A 29 -5.59 4.98 1.33
N ILE A 30 -6.30 5.52 0.36
CA ILE A 30 -7.61 5.04 -0.05
C ILE A 30 -7.63 5.02 -1.56
N THR A 31 -7.87 3.84 -2.14
CA THR A 31 -7.95 3.71 -3.59
C THR A 31 -8.86 2.56 -3.97
N GLU A 32 -9.02 2.33 -5.25
CA GLU A 32 -9.87 1.27 -5.78
C GLU A 32 -9.14 0.56 -6.91
N VAL A 33 -9.42 -0.73 -7.06
CA VAL A 33 -8.92 -1.52 -8.18
C VAL A 33 -10.08 -2.31 -8.78
N ASP A 34 -10.09 -2.45 -10.09
CA ASP A 34 -11.09 -3.28 -10.77
C ASP A 34 -10.70 -4.75 -10.69
N ASP A 35 -9.42 -5.04 -10.75
CA ASP A 35 -8.87 -6.38 -10.74
C ASP A 35 -7.73 -6.44 -9.74
N LEU A 36 -7.67 -7.50 -8.94
CA LEU A 36 -6.62 -7.65 -7.94
C LEU A 36 -5.22 -7.70 -8.55
N GLN A 37 -5.08 -8.05 -9.82
CA GLN A 37 -3.79 -8.01 -10.50
C GLN A 37 -3.23 -6.59 -10.65
N GLN A 38 -4.07 -5.58 -10.49
CA GLN A 38 -3.67 -4.17 -10.61
C GLN A 38 -3.21 -3.57 -9.28
N ILE A 39 -3.26 -4.33 -8.18
CA ILE A 39 -2.98 -3.80 -6.85
C ILE A 39 -1.60 -3.14 -6.79
N ASP A 40 -0.57 -3.82 -7.27
CA ASP A 40 0.80 -3.30 -7.18
C ASP A 40 0.92 -1.92 -7.80
N GLU A 41 0.43 -1.77 -9.01
CA GLU A 41 0.54 -0.52 -9.75
C GLU A 41 -0.28 0.60 -9.12
N ILE A 42 -1.52 0.29 -8.78
CA ILE A 42 -2.44 1.31 -8.25
C ILE A 42 -2.05 1.73 -6.84
N VAL A 43 -1.64 0.79 -6.00
CA VAL A 43 -1.17 1.13 -4.65
C VAL A 43 0.13 1.92 -4.72
N ARG A 44 1.01 1.60 -5.66
CA ARG A 44 2.25 2.38 -5.84
C ARG A 44 1.93 3.84 -6.18
N ASP A 45 1.00 4.05 -7.09
CA ASP A 45 0.59 5.41 -7.46
C ASP A 45 -0.04 6.14 -6.28
N ALA A 46 -0.91 5.46 -5.53
CA ALA A 46 -1.53 6.04 -4.36
C ALA A 46 -0.49 6.36 -3.27
N MET A 47 0.49 5.49 -3.08
CA MET A 47 1.58 5.72 -2.13
C MET A 47 2.41 6.94 -2.49
N ASN A 48 2.69 7.13 -3.77
CA ASN A 48 3.43 8.32 -4.20
C ASN A 48 2.68 9.60 -3.83
N ALA A 49 1.37 9.61 -3.98
CA ALA A 49 0.54 10.76 -3.59
C ALA A 49 0.55 10.97 -2.07
N VAL A 50 0.48 9.88 -1.30
CA VAL A 50 0.52 9.96 0.17
C VAL A 50 1.87 10.50 0.65
N ILE A 51 2.96 10.03 0.05
CA ILE A 51 4.30 10.51 0.40
C ILE A 51 4.43 12.00 0.13
N GLU A 52 3.93 12.47 -1.00
CA GLU A 52 3.93 13.89 -1.33
C GLU A 52 3.11 14.70 -0.34
N LEU A 53 1.94 14.21 0.03
CA LEU A 53 1.09 14.86 1.00
C LEU A 53 1.81 15.02 2.35
N TYR A 54 2.49 13.98 2.80
CA TYR A 54 3.23 14.03 4.07
C TYR A 54 4.37 15.04 4.01
N LYS A 55 5.08 15.11 2.88
CA LYS A 55 6.13 16.12 2.69
C LYS A 55 5.57 17.52 2.72
N ASP A 56 4.47 17.76 2.01
CA ASP A 56 3.88 19.09 1.89
C ASP A 56 3.33 19.60 3.21
N THR A 57 2.80 18.72 4.04
CA THR A 57 2.23 19.10 5.33
C THR A 57 3.23 19.03 6.48
N GLY A 58 4.45 18.55 6.23
CA GLY A 58 5.46 18.37 7.27
C GLY A 58 5.15 17.26 8.24
N LYS A 59 4.22 16.38 7.89
CA LYS A 59 3.83 15.26 8.73
C LYS A 59 4.86 14.14 8.63
N GLU A 60 5.22 13.57 9.78
CA GLU A 60 6.20 12.50 9.80
C GLU A 60 5.60 11.17 9.33
N PHE A 61 6.27 10.53 8.39
CA PHE A 61 5.83 9.22 7.89
C PHE A 61 6.13 8.14 8.93
N PRO A 62 5.20 7.21 9.18
CA PRO A 62 5.44 6.16 10.18
C PRO A 62 6.65 5.31 9.81
N SER A 63 7.68 5.33 10.66
CA SER A 63 8.95 4.63 10.39
C SER A 63 8.79 3.11 10.32
N GLY A 64 7.82 2.55 11.03
CA GLY A 64 7.58 1.10 11.01
C GLY A 64 7.15 0.55 9.67
N LEU A 65 6.74 1.42 8.74
CA LEU A 65 6.33 1.00 7.40
C LEU A 65 7.51 0.93 6.42
N ILE A 66 8.65 1.48 6.79
CA ILE A 66 9.83 1.47 5.93
C ILE A 66 10.57 0.16 6.15
N ALA A 67 10.66 -0.66 5.10
CA ALA A 67 11.32 -1.96 5.18
C ALA A 67 12.79 -1.90 4.81
N GLU A 68 13.18 -0.91 4.01
CA GLU A 68 14.56 -0.75 3.58
C GLU A 68 15.46 -0.39 4.75
N GLY A 69 16.61 -1.05 4.84
CA GLY A 69 17.57 -0.78 5.91
C GLY A 69 17.28 -1.52 7.21
N GLN A 70 16.27 -2.35 7.26
CA GLN A 70 15.95 -3.15 8.44
C GLN A 70 17.04 -4.19 8.69
N LYS A 71 17.45 -4.31 9.95
CA LYS A 71 18.46 -5.31 10.35
C LYS A 71 17.83 -6.54 10.95
N SER A 72 16.57 -6.51 11.28
CA SER A 72 15.82 -7.64 11.80
C SER A 72 14.94 -8.22 10.69
N PRO A 73 14.45 -9.45 10.84
CA PRO A 73 13.55 -10.04 9.85
C PRO A 73 12.32 -9.16 9.63
N VAL A 74 11.86 -9.12 8.37
CA VAL A 74 10.67 -8.36 7.98
C VAL A 74 9.57 -9.33 7.60
N TRP A 75 8.42 -9.21 8.26
CA TRP A 75 7.25 -10.00 7.92
C TRP A 75 6.60 -9.46 6.67
N PHE A 76 6.21 -10.36 5.78
CA PHE A 76 5.61 -9.99 4.52
C PHE A 76 4.56 -11.02 4.12
N GLU A 77 3.37 -10.53 3.78
CA GLU A 77 2.30 -11.35 3.23
C GLU A 77 2.01 -10.87 1.81
N SER A 78 1.71 -11.80 0.94
CA SER A 78 1.49 -11.49 -0.45
C SER A 78 0.25 -12.20 -0.98
N LEU A 79 -0.49 -11.52 -1.85
CA LEU A 79 -1.55 -12.13 -2.64
C LEU A 79 -0.93 -12.57 -3.95
N ILE A 80 -1.08 -13.85 -4.28
CA ILE A 80 -0.43 -14.41 -5.46
C ILE A 80 -1.46 -15.16 -6.29
N PHE A 81 -1.56 -14.79 -7.55
CA PHE A 81 -2.28 -15.61 -8.52
C PHE A 81 -1.37 -16.74 -8.96
N ALA A 82 -1.81 -17.96 -8.79
CA ALA A 82 -1.01 -19.14 -9.11
C ALA A 82 -1.89 -20.24 -9.66
N GLY A 83 -1.25 -21.23 -10.26
CA GLY A 83 -1.92 -22.38 -10.84
C GLY A 83 -2.29 -22.14 -12.29
N ARG A 84 -3.32 -22.88 -12.76
CA ARG A 84 -3.72 -22.86 -14.17
C ARG A 84 -5.16 -22.54 -14.33
#